data_b0f4167c712570683282ff0665cc8c69
#
_entry.id   b0f4167c712570683282ff0665cc8c69
#
_cell.length_a   1.000
_cell.length_b   1.000
_cell.length_c   1.000
_cell.angle_alpha   90.00
_cell.angle_beta   90.00
_cell.angle_gamma   90.00
#
_symmetry.space_group_name_H-M   'P 1'
#
loop_
_entity.id
_entity.type
_entity.pdbx_description
1 polymer ?
#
loop_
_entity_poly.entity_id
_entity_poly.type
_entity_poly.pdbx_seq_one_letter_code
_entity_poly.pdbx_strand_id
1 'polypeptide(L)'
;MPGRRARTLELAGEIDRAGFSGLWCPSYGDCMALCQALAGATSNLVFGTSIQPIYWRRPADVAGQAAFIHEISGGRFRMGIGVSHAPMNERLGLTTGKPLTDMRTYVEAFKATEKQYGALPPLVLATLRDKMLDLAIEVSGGAVWANASRSYMPHSVGRAPADRRGSFFLGNMVPTVIDDDRDAARNVHRRTMLGYVSMPNYRNYWKAAGYVEEMEAIEAALGRNDRDALEKLMPNRWLDDITLSGTAAQVREGVEAWQETGVTPILVPSAVTGGQMKAFEDVLAAYKN
;
A
#
# COMPACT_ATOMS: atom_id res chain seq x y z
N MET A 1 8.91 10.46 10.46
CA MET A 1 9.52 10.15 11.78
C MET A 1 9.85 11.45 12.49
N PRO A 2 9.63 11.59 13.81
CA PRO A 2 10.06 12.77 14.54
C PRO A 2 11.54 13.07 14.28
N GLY A 3 11.91 14.34 14.14
CA GLY A 3 13.27 14.79 13.86
C GLY A 3 13.79 14.57 12.43
N ARG A 4 13.06 13.87 11.54
CA ARG A 4 13.48 13.59 10.16
C ARG A 4 12.48 14.11 9.10
N ARG A 5 11.55 14.98 9.48
CA ARG A 5 10.48 15.46 8.57
C ARG A 5 11.04 16.29 7.40
N ALA A 6 12.00 17.18 7.67
CA ALA A 6 12.68 17.95 6.63
C ALA A 6 13.38 17.02 5.62
N ARG A 7 14.15 16.05 6.10
CA ARG A 7 14.83 15.06 5.23
C ARG A 7 13.83 14.22 4.42
N THR A 8 12.63 13.93 4.97
CA THR A 8 11.57 13.23 4.22
C THR A 8 11.08 14.06 3.02
N LEU A 9 10.97 15.37 3.15
CA LEU A 9 10.58 16.26 2.04
C LEU A 9 11.70 16.44 1.02
N GLU A 10 12.95 16.54 1.45
CA GLU A 10 14.11 16.55 0.56
C GLU A 10 14.15 15.25 -0.27
N LEU A 11 13.97 14.10 0.37
CA LEU A 11 13.91 12.79 -0.28
C LEU A 11 12.77 12.74 -1.32
N ALA A 12 11.60 13.29 -1.00
CA ALA A 12 10.48 13.36 -1.94
C ALA A 12 10.87 14.15 -3.21
N GLY A 13 11.59 15.27 -3.05
CA GLY A 13 12.15 16.02 -4.17
C GLY A 13 13.20 15.24 -4.97
N GLU A 14 14.02 14.42 -4.31
CA GLU A 14 14.98 13.52 -4.98
C GLU A 14 14.24 12.46 -5.82
N ILE A 15 13.19 11.84 -5.25
CA ILE A 15 12.33 10.86 -5.93
C ILE A 15 11.64 11.49 -7.16
N ASP A 16 11.12 12.72 -7.01
CA ASP A 16 10.49 13.47 -8.12
C ASP A 16 11.49 13.70 -9.28
N ARG A 17 12.71 14.16 -8.96
CA ARG A 17 13.76 14.37 -9.97
C ARG A 17 14.29 13.08 -10.59
N ALA A 18 14.21 11.97 -9.87
CA ALA A 18 14.61 10.66 -10.39
C ALA A 18 13.58 10.04 -11.35
N GLY A 19 12.44 10.69 -11.57
CA GLY A 19 11.44 10.27 -12.55
C GLY A 19 10.51 9.15 -12.10
N PHE A 20 10.38 8.92 -10.79
CA PHE A 20 9.35 8.02 -10.28
C PHE A 20 7.96 8.61 -10.55
N SER A 21 6.98 7.75 -10.87
CA SER A 21 5.63 8.17 -11.24
C SER A 21 4.78 8.59 -10.05
N GLY A 22 5.09 8.11 -8.84
CA GLY A 22 4.28 8.45 -7.67
C GLY A 22 4.92 8.12 -6.33
N LEU A 23 4.32 8.69 -5.26
CA LEU A 23 4.71 8.47 -3.86
C LEU A 23 3.45 8.30 -2.99
N TRP A 24 3.42 7.26 -2.19
CA TRP A 24 2.27 6.92 -1.36
C TRP A 24 2.60 6.99 0.12
N CYS A 25 1.80 7.77 0.87
CA CYS A 25 2.01 8.04 2.28
C CYS A 25 1.25 7.03 3.15
N PRO A 26 1.94 6.27 4.03
CA PRO A 26 1.29 5.31 4.91
C PRO A 26 0.49 6.00 6.03
N SER A 27 -0.41 5.26 6.66
CA SER A 27 -1.29 5.74 7.75
C SER A 27 -0.53 6.23 9.00
N TYR A 28 0.74 5.87 9.16
CA TYR A 28 1.52 6.21 10.34
C TYR A 28 1.80 7.71 10.43
N GLY A 29 1.47 8.30 11.57
CA GLY A 29 1.50 9.74 11.74
C GLY A 29 0.28 10.40 11.08
N ASP A 30 0.44 11.60 10.56
CA ASP A 30 -0.60 12.29 9.78
C ASP A 30 -0.23 12.26 8.30
N CYS A 31 -0.81 11.28 7.57
CA CYS A 31 -0.57 11.13 6.14
C CYS A 31 -1.12 12.32 5.32
N MET A 32 -2.19 12.98 5.78
CA MET A 32 -2.74 14.15 5.12
C MET A 32 -1.81 15.36 5.25
N ALA A 33 -1.24 15.59 6.44
CA ALA A 33 -0.24 16.65 6.64
C ALA A 33 1.01 16.41 5.78
N LEU A 34 1.45 15.15 5.64
CA LEU A 34 2.55 14.80 4.75
C LEU A 34 2.18 15.08 3.28
N CYS A 35 1.01 14.67 2.82
CA CYS A 35 0.54 14.93 1.46
C CYS A 35 0.45 16.46 1.18
N GLN A 36 -0.01 17.26 2.15
CA GLN A 36 -0.02 18.72 2.01
C GLN A 36 1.40 19.28 1.82
N ALA A 37 2.37 18.78 2.58
CA ALA A 37 3.76 19.22 2.43
C ALA A 37 4.37 18.75 1.09
N LEU A 38 4.01 17.56 0.60
CA LEU A 38 4.44 17.06 -0.71
C LEU A 38 3.94 17.90 -1.87
N ALA A 39 2.75 18.50 -1.76
CA ALA A 39 2.21 19.39 -2.79
C ALA A 39 3.17 20.54 -3.13
N GLY A 40 3.88 21.06 -2.12
CA GLY A 40 4.90 22.10 -2.31
C GLY A 40 6.33 21.60 -2.51
N ALA A 41 6.63 20.37 -2.09
CA ALA A 41 7.99 19.80 -2.18
C ALA A 41 8.27 19.04 -3.48
N THR A 42 7.24 18.79 -4.30
CA THR A 42 7.32 18.05 -5.57
C THR A 42 6.59 18.78 -6.68
N SER A 43 6.97 18.53 -7.94
CA SER A 43 6.40 19.21 -9.11
C SER A 43 5.65 18.28 -10.07
N ASN A 44 6.10 17.03 -10.21
CA ASN A 44 5.60 16.07 -11.22
C ASN A 44 4.95 14.84 -10.62
N LEU A 45 5.41 14.39 -9.45
CA LEU A 45 4.91 13.18 -8.80
C LEU A 45 3.40 13.23 -8.56
N VAL A 46 2.71 12.17 -8.94
CA VAL A 46 1.43 11.84 -8.34
C VAL A 46 1.70 11.37 -6.91
N PHE A 47 0.95 11.85 -5.96
CA PHE A 47 1.09 11.39 -4.59
C PHE A 47 -0.26 11.15 -3.93
N GLY A 48 -0.28 10.33 -2.89
CA GLY A 48 -1.53 10.02 -2.22
C GLY A 48 -1.34 9.37 -0.86
N THR A 49 -2.45 9.13 -0.20
CA THR A 49 -2.47 8.34 1.04
C THR A 49 -2.60 6.85 0.71
N SER A 50 -1.86 6.00 1.42
CA SER A 50 -2.03 4.54 1.34
C SER A 50 -1.93 3.92 2.73
N ILE A 51 -2.94 4.11 3.51
CA ILE A 51 -4.23 4.77 3.24
C ILE A 51 -4.61 5.72 4.40
N GLN A 52 -5.57 6.61 4.19
CA GLN A 52 -6.27 7.26 5.29
C GLN A 52 -7.36 6.33 5.80
N PRO A 53 -7.31 5.88 7.06
CA PRO A 53 -8.34 5.02 7.61
C PRO A 53 -9.67 5.75 7.78
N ILE A 54 -10.77 5.13 7.30
CA ILE A 54 -12.10 5.74 7.32
C ILE A 54 -12.67 5.94 8.73
N TYR A 55 -12.27 5.10 9.69
CA TYR A 55 -12.75 5.19 11.08
C TYR A 55 -12.04 6.26 11.91
N TRP A 56 -10.90 6.80 11.43
CA TRP A 56 -10.10 7.76 12.20
C TRP A 56 -10.59 9.20 12.06
N ARG A 57 -11.29 9.51 10.98
CA ARG A 57 -11.73 10.87 10.66
C ARG A 57 -13.07 10.86 9.91
N ARG A 58 -13.87 11.88 10.15
CA ARG A 58 -15.16 12.05 9.45
C ARG A 58 -14.94 12.41 7.97
N PRO A 59 -15.83 11.92 7.07
CA PRO A 59 -15.72 12.20 5.63
C PRO A 59 -15.63 13.69 5.30
N ALA A 60 -16.49 14.51 5.92
CA ALA A 60 -16.53 15.94 5.64
C ALA A 60 -15.25 16.69 6.07
N ASP A 61 -14.64 16.30 7.21
CA ASP A 61 -13.39 16.88 7.66
C ASP A 61 -12.22 16.53 6.71
N VAL A 62 -12.14 15.28 6.30
CA VAL A 62 -11.11 14.81 5.36
C VAL A 62 -11.30 15.42 3.97
N ALA A 63 -12.55 15.58 3.53
CA ALA A 63 -12.87 16.10 2.20
C ALA A 63 -12.38 17.55 2.00
N GLY A 64 -12.56 18.42 3.00
CA GLY A 64 -12.04 19.78 2.93
C GLY A 64 -10.52 19.84 2.78
N GLN A 65 -9.80 19.02 3.55
CA GLN A 65 -8.33 18.90 3.37
C GLN A 65 -7.96 18.30 2.02
N ALA A 66 -8.69 17.27 1.59
CA ALA A 66 -8.39 16.58 0.34
C ALA A 66 -8.59 17.51 -0.88
N ALA A 67 -9.68 18.31 -0.89
CA ALA A 67 -9.93 19.31 -1.91
C ALA A 67 -8.80 20.36 -1.95
N PHE A 68 -8.41 20.88 -0.79
CA PHE A 68 -7.32 21.85 -0.69
C PHE A 68 -6.00 21.29 -1.24
N ILE A 69 -5.60 20.07 -0.83
CA ILE A 69 -4.36 19.43 -1.32
C ILE A 69 -4.45 19.18 -2.83
N HIS A 70 -5.61 18.76 -3.32
CA HIS A 70 -5.84 18.52 -4.74
C HIS A 70 -5.65 19.77 -5.57
N GLU A 71 -6.24 20.89 -5.14
CA GLU A 71 -6.14 22.18 -5.79
C GLU A 71 -4.69 22.69 -5.81
N ILE A 72 -4.03 22.81 -4.64
CA ILE A 72 -2.67 23.37 -4.55
C ILE A 72 -1.61 22.50 -5.22
N SER A 73 -1.88 21.21 -5.41
CA SER A 73 -1.00 20.30 -6.13
C SER A 73 -1.23 20.28 -7.65
N GLY A 74 -2.20 21.05 -8.16
CA GLY A 74 -2.55 20.99 -9.58
C GLY A 74 -3.11 19.63 -10.01
N GLY A 75 -3.90 18.97 -9.15
CA GLY A 75 -4.57 17.71 -9.47
C GLY A 75 -3.70 16.47 -9.29
N ARG A 76 -2.49 16.57 -8.73
CA ARG A 76 -1.56 15.42 -8.53
C ARG A 76 -1.94 14.52 -7.34
N PHE A 77 -2.76 14.98 -6.43
CA PHE A 77 -3.15 14.24 -5.24
C PHE A 77 -4.18 13.15 -5.54
N ARG A 78 -4.02 11.99 -4.89
CA ARG A 78 -4.96 10.86 -4.89
C ARG A 78 -5.34 10.54 -3.45
N MET A 79 -6.64 10.41 -3.18
CA MET A 79 -7.12 10.10 -1.83
C MET A 79 -7.29 8.58 -1.68
N GLY A 80 -6.28 7.93 -1.14
CA GLY A 80 -6.35 6.52 -0.78
C GLY A 80 -7.03 6.34 0.58
N ILE A 81 -8.10 5.54 0.64
CA ILE A 81 -8.88 5.26 1.86
C ILE A 81 -9.01 3.75 2.11
N GLY A 82 -9.20 3.38 3.36
CA GLY A 82 -9.32 1.97 3.75
C GLY A 82 -9.88 1.78 5.15
N VAL A 83 -10.27 0.56 5.46
CA VAL A 83 -10.84 0.21 6.78
C VAL A 83 -9.78 0.02 7.87
N SER A 84 -8.49 0.06 7.52
CA SER A 84 -7.38 -0.26 8.42
C SER A 84 -7.44 -1.71 8.94
N HIS A 85 -6.68 -2.01 9.97
CA HIS A 85 -6.61 -3.33 10.59
C HIS A 85 -7.37 -3.34 11.91
N ALA A 86 -8.16 -4.39 12.16
CA ALA A 86 -8.95 -4.51 13.39
C ALA A 86 -8.14 -4.29 14.66
N PRO A 87 -6.95 -4.90 14.86
CA PRO A 87 -6.16 -4.67 16.07
C PRO A 87 -5.73 -3.21 16.28
N MET A 88 -5.53 -2.47 15.19
CA MET A 88 -5.19 -1.04 15.27
C MET A 88 -6.41 -0.20 15.69
N ASN A 89 -7.56 -0.47 15.10
CA ASN A 89 -8.80 0.22 15.44
C ASN A 89 -9.19 -0.04 16.90
N GLU A 90 -9.09 -1.30 17.35
CA GLU A 90 -9.32 -1.69 18.75
C GLU A 90 -8.39 -0.96 19.72
N ARG A 91 -7.08 -0.90 19.41
CA ARG A 91 -6.10 -0.18 20.24
C ARG A 91 -6.41 1.32 20.36
N LEU A 92 -7.05 1.89 19.35
CA LEU A 92 -7.47 3.28 19.33
C LEU A 92 -8.87 3.49 19.94
N GLY A 93 -9.52 2.42 20.44
CA GLY A 93 -10.87 2.48 21.00
C GLY A 93 -11.96 2.81 19.96
N LEU A 94 -11.72 2.50 18.68
CA LEU A 94 -12.65 2.83 17.60
C LEU A 94 -13.66 1.71 17.40
N THR A 95 -14.93 2.09 17.28
CA THR A 95 -16.00 1.17 16.88
C THR A 95 -16.00 1.01 15.37
N THR A 96 -15.94 -0.22 14.89
CA THR A 96 -16.00 -0.57 13.48
C THR A 96 -17.28 -1.36 13.19
N GLY A 97 -17.85 -1.14 12.02
CA GLY A 97 -19.02 -1.88 11.55
C GLY A 97 -18.67 -2.92 10.49
N LYS A 98 -19.50 -3.00 9.46
CA LYS A 98 -19.29 -3.92 8.32
C LYS A 98 -18.42 -3.25 7.25
N PRO A 99 -17.21 -3.74 6.97
CA PRO A 99 -16.23 -3.06 6.12
C PRO A 99 -16.76 -2.57 4.77
N LEU A 100 -17.53 -3.37 4.06
CA LEU A 100 -18.09 -3.01 2.76
C LEU A 100 -19.15 -1.91 2.87
N THR A 101 -20.05 -2.03 3.83
CA THR A 101 -21.10 -1.04 4.09
C THR A 101 -20.51 0.28 4.52
N ASP A 102 -19.57 0.23 5.49
CA ASP A 102 -18.94 1.43 6.05
C ASP A 102 -18.12 2.16 4.99
N MET A 103 -17.40 1.41 4.14
CA MET A 103 -16.64 1.99 3.04
C MET A 103 -17.55 2.69 2.02
N ARG A 104 -18.66 2.04 1.63
CA ARG A 104 -19.65 2.65 0.71
C ARG A 104 -20.22 3.94 1.29
N THR A 105 -20.71 3.88 2.51
CA THR A 105 -21.27 5.05 3.22
C THR A 105 -20.25 6.19 3.34
N TYR A 106 -19.00 5.86 3.62
CA TYR A 106 -17.93 6.85 3.70
C TYR A 106 -17.66 7.52 2.35
N VAL A 107 -17.59 6.74 1.27
CA VAL A 107 -17.38 7.27 -0.09
C VAL A 107 -18.54 8.17 -0.52
N GLU A 108 -19.77 7.76 -0.26
CA GLU A 108 -20.97 8.55 -0.58
C GLU A 108 -20.95 9.89 0.18
N ALA A 109 -20.68 9.84 1.49
CA ALA A 109 -20.58 11.03 2.32
C ALA A 109 -19.43 11.95 1.90
N PHE A 110 -18.27 11.39 1.52
CA PHE A 110 -17.13 12.14 1.00
C PHE A 110 -17.51 12.86 -0.31
N LYS A 111 -18.06 12.14 -1.30
CA LYS A 111 -18.45 12.71 -2.58
C LYS A 111 -19.54 13.79 -2.46
N ALA A 112 -20.47 13.63 -1.52
CA ALA A 112 -21.55 14.62 -1.29
C ALA A 112 -21.03 16.01 -0.87
N THR A 113 -19.78 16.11 -0.40
CA THR A 113 -19.17 17.39 0.01
C THR A 113 -18.61 18.22 -1.14
N GLU A 114 -18.58 17.70 -2.37
CA GLU A 114 -18.01 18.37 -3.54
C GLU A 114 -18.63 19.75 -3.79
N LYS A 115 -19.94 19.89 -3.56
CA LYS A 115 -20.64 21.18 -3.66
C LYS A 115 -20.14 22.23 -2.67
N GLN A 116 -19.60 21.77 -1.52
CA GLN A 116 -19.11 22.65 -0.45
C GLN A 116 -17.64 23.01 -0.63
N TYR A 117 -16.81 22.03 -1.03
CA TYR A 117 -15.35 22.19 -1.02
C TYR A 117 -14.72 22.30 -2.41
N GLY A 118 -15.50 22.19 -3.49
CA GLY A 118 -14.98 22.17 -4.87
C GLY A 118 -14.50 20.79 -5.28
N ALA A 119 -13.68 20.73 -6.34
CA ALA A 119 -13.21 19.48 -6.93
C ALA A 119 -12.48 18.59 -5.92
N LEU A 120 -12.95 17.37 -5.79
CA LEU A 120 -12.36 16.37 -4.92
C LEU A 120 -11.32 15.52 -5.68
N PRO A 121 -10.25 15.03 -5.02
CA PRO A 121 -9.29 14.15 -5.65
C PRO A 121 -9.92 12.80 -6.01
N PRO A 122 -9.40 12.11 -7.03
CA PRO A 122 -9.76 10.73 -7.30
C PRO A 122 -9.53 9.84 -6.08
N LEU A 123 -10.54 9.01 -5.74
CA LEU A 123 -10.44 8.04 -4.66
C LEU A 123 -9.74 6.76 -5.12
N VAL A 124 -8.91 6.18 -4.24
CA VAL A 124 -8.30 4.86 -4.39
C VAL A 124 -8.66 4.04 -3.15
N LEU A 125 -9.32 2.90 -3.30
CA LEU A 125 -9.74 2.09 -2.16
C LEU A 125 -8.69 1.01 -1.85
N ALA A 126 -8.32 0.90 -0.57
CA ALA A 126 -7.57 -0.26 -0.12
C ALA A 126 -8.43 -1.51 -0.24
N THR A 127 -7.92 -2.50 -0.91
CA THR A 127 -8.58 -3.77 -1.16
C THR A 127 -7.65 -4.93 -0.80
N LEU A 128 -8.22 -6.07 -0.50
CA LEU A 128 -7.46 -7.30 -0.34
C LEU A 128 -8.15 -8.44 -1.08
N ARG A 129 -9.48 -8.54 -0.97
CA ARG A 129 -10.29 -9.62 -1.55
C ARG A 129 -11.33 -9.07 -2.50
N ASP A 130 -11.86 -9.95 -3.34
CA ASP A 130 -12.77 -9.65 -4.46
C ASP A 130 -13.90 -8.67 -4.15
N LYS A 131 -14.63 -8.88 -3.05
CA LYS A 131 -15.78 -8.03 -2.71
C LYS A 131 -15.41 -6.56 -2.48
N MET A 132 -14.23 -6.29 -1.91
CA MET A 132 -13.76 -4.91 -1.72
C MET A 132 -13.21 -4.34 -3.03
N LEU A 133 -12.62 -5.18 -3.88
CA LEU A 133 -12.20 -4.80 -5.23
C LEU A 133 -13.41 -4.45 -6.10
N ASP A 134 -14.48 -5.26 -6.05
CA ASP A 134 -15.73 -4.97 -6.78
C ASP A 134 -16.32 -3.63 -6.34
N LEU A 135 -16.35 -3.38 -5.02
CA LEU A 135 -16.78 -2.08 -4.50
C LEU A 135 -15.87 -0.94 -5.01
N ALA A 136 -14.54 -1.13 -4.99
CA ALA A 136 -13.62 -0.12 -5.51
C ALA A 136 -13.88 0.20 -6.99
N ILE A 137 -14.10 -0.82 -7.81
CA ILE A 137 -14.44 -0.67 -9.23
C ILE A 137 -15.76 0.13 -9.39
N GLU A 138 -16.73 -0.10 -8.55
CA GLU A 138 -18.02 0.58 -8.62
C GLU A 138 -17.94 2.05 -8.20
N VAL A 139 -17.23 2.36 -7.10
CA VAL A 139 -17.36 3.66 -6.44
C VAL A 139 -16.13 4.56 -6.50
N SER A 140 -15.00 4.12 -7.09
CA SER A 140 -13.74 4.86 -7.07
C SER A 140 -13.00 4.87 -8.40
N GLY A 141 -11.86 5.55 -8.43
CA GLY A 141 -10.94 5.62 -9.58
C GLY A 141 -9.76 4.67 -9.48
N GLY A 142 -9.69 3.83 -8.42
CA GLY A 142 -8.58 2.89 -8.26
C GLY A 142 -8.70 1.98 -7.07
N ALA A 143 -7.84 0.97 -7.05
CA ALA A 143 -7.68 0.02 -5.96
C ALA A 143 -6.21 -0.16 -5.61
N VAL A 144 -5.91 -0.35 -4.33
CA VAL A 144 -4.55 -0.61 -3.85
C VAL A 144 -4.53 -1.78 -2.89
N TRP A 145 -3.63 -2.71 -3.13
CA TRP A 145 -3.34 -3.81 -2.23
C TRP A 145 -2.11 -3.51 -1.37
N ALA A 146 -1.92 -4.30 -0.33
CA ALA A 146 -0.68 -4.43 0.40
C ALA A 146 -0.33 -5.91 0.53
N ASN A 147 0.89 -6.29 0.16
CA ASN A 147 1.41 -7.66 0.23
C ASN A 147 0.57 -8.66 -0.60
N ALA A 148 0.04 -8.24 -1.73
CA ALA A 148 -0.66 -9.14 -2.63
C ALA A 148 0.30 -10.12 -3.32
N SER A 149 -0.21 -11.28 -3.72
CA SER A 149 0.50 -12.27 -4.53
C SER A 149 0.49 -11.87 -5.99
N ARG A 150 1.67 -11.74 -6.60
CA ARG A 150 1.79 -11.43 -8.03
C ARG A 150 1.11 -12.48 -8.90
N SER A 151 1.26 -13.75 -8.54
CA SER A 151 0.65 -14.88 -9.25
C SER A 151 -0.89 -14.82 -9.26
N TYR A 152 -1.52 -14.11 -8.30
CA TYR A 152 -2.97 -13.97 -8.20
C TYR A 152 -3.51 -12.72 -8.91
N MET A 153 -2.64 -11.81 -9.39
CA MET A 153 -3.05 -10.58 -10.04
C MET A 153 -3.86 -10.77 -11.33
N PRO A 154 -3.58 -11.76 -12.20
CA PRO A 154 -4.43 -12.00 -13.36
C PRO A 154 -5.91 -12.21 -13.02
N HIS A 155 -6.22 -12.92 -11.91
CA HIS A 155 -7.58 -13.06 -11.38
C HIS A 155 -8.15 -11.70 -10.95
N SER A 156 -7.40 -10.94 -10.16
CA SER A 156 -7.86 -9.66 -9.61
C SER A 156 -8.04 -8.59 -10.69
N VAL A 157 -7.06 -8.44 -11.60
CA VAL A 157 -7.10 -7.48 -12.71
C VAL A 157 -8.22 -7.83 -13.70
N GLY A 158 -8.47 -9.14 -13.91
CA GLY A 158 -9.56 -9.62 -14.76
C GLY A 158 -10.96 -9.18 -14.33
N ARG A 159 -11.14 -8.79 -13.06
CA ARG A 159 -12.42 -8.28 -12.52
C ARG A 159 -12.72 -6.85 -12.98
N ALA A 160 -11.70 -6.04 -13.27
CA ALA A 160 -11.93 -4.70 -13.78
C ALA A 160 -12.48 -4.76 -15.22
N PRO A 161 -13.59 -4.05 -15.53
CA PRO A 161 -14.14 -3.97 -16.89
C PRO A 161 -13.06 -3.51 -17.88
N ALA A 162 -13.08 -4.08 -19.08
CA ALA A 162 -12.05 -3.84 -20.09
C ALA A 162 -11.93 -2.35 -20.48
N ASP A 163 -13.05 -1.63 -20.53
CA ASP A 163 -13.14 -0.21 -20.83
C ASP A 163 -12.58 0.69 -19.73
N ARG A 164 -12.42 0.17 -18.50
CA ARG A 164 -11.84 0.90 -17.37
C ARG A 164 -10.37 0.58 -17.08
N ARG A 165 -9.82 -0.49 -17.63
CA ARG A 165 -8.45 -0.96 -17.29
C ARG A 165 -7.36 0.10 -17.55
N GLY A 166 -7.55 0.99 -18.53
CA GLY A 166 -6.60 2.08 -18.81
C GLY A 166 -6.75 3.32 -17.94
N SER A 167 -7.90 3.50 -17.27
CA SER A 167 -8.22 4.68 -16.44
C SER A 167 -8.37 4.38 -14.95
N PHE A 168 -8.47 3.10 -14.57
CA PHE A 168 -8.62 2.64 -13.20
C PHE A 168 -7.24 2.27 -12.62
N PHE A 169 -6.79 3.01 -11.61
CA PHE A 169 -5.50 2.75 -10.99
C PHE A 169 -5.51 1.42 -10.23
N LEU A 170 -4.54 0.56 -10.51
CA LEU A 170 -4.30 -0.67 -9.77
C LEU A 170 -2.87 -0.61 -9.20
N GLY A 171 -2.74 -0.60 -7.88
CA GLY A 171 -1.45 -0.56 -7.20
C GLY A 171 -1.31 -1.64 -6.14
N ASN A 172 -0.09 -2.09 -5.89
CA ASN A 172 0.23 -2.96 -4.76
C ASN A 172 1.43 -2.44 -4.00
N MET A 173 1.31 -2.32 -2.69
CA MET A 173 2.44 -2.02 -1.80
C MET A 173 3.28 -3.29 -1.65
N VAL A 174 4.47 -3.29 -2.26
CA VAL A 174 5.38 -4.43 -2.34
C VAL A 174 6.59 -4.19 -1.43
N PRO A 175 6.75 -4.94 -0.32
CA PRO A 175 7.96 -4.87 0.49
C PRO A 175 9.19 -5.13 -0.35
N THR A 176 10.19 -4.27 -0.24
CA THR A 176 11.36 -4.25 -1.12
C THR A 176 12.64 -4.13 -0.31
N VAL A 177 13.58 -5.04 -0.53
CA VAL A 177 14.93 -5.00 0.05
C VAL A 177 15.96 -5.23 -1.04
N ILE A 178 16.84 -4.27 -1.23
CA ILE A 178 17.99 -4.38 -2.13
C ILE A 178 19.20 -4.79 -1.28
N ASP A 179 19.73 -5.98 -1.54
CA ASP A 179 20.93 -6.52 -0.91
C ASP A 179 21.52 -7.63 -1.80
N ASP A 180 22.84 -7.76 -1.85
CA ASP A 180 23.52 -8.82 -2.60
C ASP A 180 23.27 -10.20 -1.96
N ASP A 181 23.08 -10.24 -0.63
CA ASP A 181 22.61 -11.43 0.09
C ASP A 181 21.07 -11.50 0.06
N ARG A 182 20.56 -12.23 -0.93
CA ARG A 182 19.11 -12.40 -1.12
C ARG A 182 18.43 -13.08 0.07
N ASP A 183 19.10 -13.97 0.78
CA ASP A 183 18.52 -14.64 1.94
C ASP A 183 18.47 -13.73 3.16
N ALA A 184 19.46 -12.85 3.34
CA ALA A 184 19.38 -11.77 4.31
C ALA A 184 18.19 -10.83 4.01
N ALA A 185 17.98 -10.45 2.74
CA ALA A 185 16.84 -9.66 2.30
C ALA A 185 15.50 -10.37 2.60
N ARG A 186 15.36 -11.65 2.27
CA ARG A 186 14.17 -12.45 2.59
C ARG A 186 13.91 -12.55 4.10
N ASN A 187 14.95 -12.61 4.92
CA ASN A 187 14.79 -12.62 6.37
C ASN A 187 14.25 -11.28 6.92
N VAL A 188 14.56 -10.16 6.29
CA VAL A 188 13.90 -8.88 6.60
C VAL A 188 12.40 -8.98 6.30
N HIS A 189 12.03 -9.57 5.17
CA HIS A 189 10.62 -9.74 4.80
C HIS A 189 9.89 -10.71 5.73
N ARG A 190 10.50 -11.82 6.16
CA ARG A 190 9.88 -12.72 7.16
C ARG A 190 9.49 -11.96 8.41
N ARG A 191 10.39 -11.16 8.96
CA ARG A 191 10.09 -10.32 10.14
C ARG A 191 8.97 -9.31 9.87
N THR A 192 8.98 -8.68 8.71
CA THR A 192 7.92 -7.74 8.31
C THR A 192 6.57 -8.44 8.21
N MET A 193 6.54 -9.67 7.68
CA MET A 193 5.31 -10.43 7.47
C MET A 193 4.71 -11.02 8.76
N LEU A 194 5.44 -11.11 9.87
CA LEU A 194 4.91 -11.64 11.14
C LEU A 194 3.59 -10.98 11.57
N GLY A 195 3.49 -9.66 11.41
CA GLY A 195 2.26 -8.92 11.72
C GLY A 195 1.10 -9.31 10.79
N TYR A 196 1.39 -9.47 9.51
CA TYR A 196 0.37 -9.76 8.49
C TYR A 196 -0.12 -11.21 8.55
N VAL A 197 0.76 -12.20 8.70
CA VAL A 197 0.34 -13.60 8.84
C VAL A 197 -0.45 -13.87 10.13
N SER A 198 -0.35 -12.99 11.12
CA SER A 198 -1.17 -13.05 12.32
C SER A 198 -2.62 -12.62 12.09
N MET A 199 -2.93 -11.96 10.98
CA MET A 199 -4.26 -11.46 10.64
C MET A 199 -5.04 -12.44 9.75
N PRO A 200 -6.24 -12.91 10.15
CA PRO A 200 -7.02 -13.89 9.40
C PRO A 200 -7.38 -13.46 7.98
N ASN A 201 -7.66 -12.18 7.76
CA ASN A 201 -8.01 -11.65 6.44
C ASN A 201 -6.87 -11.82 5.41
N TYR A 202 -5.61 -11.65 5.82
CA TYR A 202 -4.45 -11.86 4.97
C TYR A 202 -4.22 -13.35 4.70
N ARG A 203 -4.28 -14.22 5.71
CA ARG A 203 -4.16 -15.66 5.51
C ARG A 203 -5.23 -16.18 4.55
N ASN A 204 -6.49 -15.74 4.71
CA ASN A 204 -7.57 -16.11 3.81
C ASN A 204 -7.34 -15.61 2.37
N TYR A 205 -6.69 -14.47 2.19
CA TYR A 205 -6.29 -13.99 0.88
C TYR A 205 -5.21 -14.89 0.28
N TRP A 206 -4.14 -15.18 1.02
CA TRP A 206 -3.06 -16.03 0.50
C TRP A 206 -3.49 -17.49 0.28
N LYS A 207 -4.44 -18.01 1.06
CA LYS A 207 -5.08 -19.30 0.75
C LYS A 207 -5.78 -19.25 -0.61
N ALA A 208 -6.54 -18.21 -0.89
CA ALA A 208 -7.19 -18.02 -2.19
C ALA A 208 -6.17 -17.86 -3.33
N ALA A 209 -5.00 -17.33 -3.06
CA ALA A 209 -3.87 -17.22 -4.00
C ALA A 209 -3.06 -18.51 -4.17
N GLY A 210 -3.45 -19.62 -3.54
CA GLY A 210 -2.83 -20.93 -3.71
C GLY A 210 -1.84 -21.34 -2.62
N TYR A 211 -1.71 -20.58 -1.53
CA TYR A 211 -0.82 -20.86 -0.39
C TYR A 211 -1.58 -21.48 0.80
N VAL A 212 -2.41 -22.51 0.53
CA VAL A 212 -3.29 -23.10 1.55
C VAL A 212 -2.47 -23.78 2.63
N GLU A 213 -1.52 -24.64 2.25
CA GLU A 213 -0.72 -25.44 3.19
C GLU A 213 0.13 -24.56 4.10
N GLU A 214 0.76 -23.51 3.55
CA GLU A 214 1.56 -22.58 4.32
C GLU A 214 0.71 -21.80 5.35
N MET A 215 -0.46 -21.32 4.92
CA MET A 215 -1.34 -20.56 5.80
C MET A 215 -1.98 -21.43 6.88
N GLU A 216 -2.28 -22.71 6.60
CA GLU A 216 -2.76 -23.68 7.59
C GLU A 216 -1.68 -24.05 8.61
N ALA A 217 -0.44 -24.23 8.16
CA ALA A 217 0.69 -24.45 9.06
C ALA A 217 0.92 -23.26 10.00
N ILE A 218 0.81 -22.03 9.46
CA ILE A 218 0.89 -20.80 10.25
C ILE A 218 -0.29 -20.69 11.25
N GLU A 219 -1.52 -21.01 10.84
CA GLU A 219 -2.68 -21.05 11.74
C GLU A 219 -2.50 -22.05 12.88
N ALA A 220 -1.98 -23.23 12.58
CA ALA A 220 -1.68 -24.24 13.58
C ALA A 220 -0.60 -23.77 14.59
N ALA A 221 0.44 -23.08 14.13
CA ALA A 221 1.47 -22.50 14.99
C ALA A 221 0.90 -21.37 15.88
N LEU A 222 0.09 -20.49 15.31
CA LEU A 222 -0.60 -19.44 16.05
C LEU A 222 -1.55 -20.01 17.12
N GLY A 223 -2.28 -21.08 16.79
CA GLY A 223 -3.17 -21.79 17.74
C GLY A 223 -2.43 -22.41 18.93
N ARG A 224 -1.17 -22.79 18.75
CA ARG A 224 -0.28 -23.27 19.82
C ARG A 224 0.54 -22.16 20.48
N ASN A 225 0.34 -20.89 20.09
CA ASN A 225 1.14 -19.75 20.50
C ASN A 225 2.65 -19.89 20.21
N ASP A 226 3.00 -20.67 19.20
CA ASP A 226 4.37 -20.92 18.75
C ASP A 226 4.80 -19.85 17.72
N ARG A 227 5.15 -18.67 18.21
CA ARG A 227 5.54 -17.53 17.38
C ARG A 227 6.92 -17.72 16.73
N ASP A 228 7.80 -18.49 17.34
CA ASP A 228 9.16 -18.73 16.86
C ASP A 228 9.17 -19.63 15.60
N ALA A 229 8.12 -20.43 15.42
CA ALA A 229 7.95 -21.22 14.22
C ALA A 229 7.54 -20.39 12.99
N LEU A 230 6.88 -19.22 13.18
CA LEU A 230 6.25 -18.49 12.07
C LEU A 230 7.23 -18.13 10.95
N GLU A 231 8.43 -17.64 11.27
CA GLU A 231 9.42 -17.29 10.24
C GLU A 231 9.84 -18.49 9.39
N LYS A 232 9.95 -19.66 10.02
CA LYS A 232 10.34 -20.92 9.36
C LYS A 232 9.25 -21.48 8.44
N LEU A 233 7.99 -21.11 8.71
CA LEU A 233 6.82 -21.52 7.93
C LEU A 233 6.54 -20.60 6.73
N MET A 234 7.39 -19.60 6.50
CA MET A 234 7.31 -18.67 5.36
C MET A 234 8.34 -19.07 4.29
N PRO A 235 8.00 -19.93 3.31
CA PRO A 235 8.95 -20.41 2.31
C PRO A 235 9.33 -19.31 1.32
N ASN A 236 10.52 -19.43 0.71
CA ASN A 236 11.01 -18.46 -0.27
C ASN A 236 10.04 -18.28 -1.44
N ARG A 237 9.37 -19.36 -1.92
CA ARG A 237 8.41 -19.29 -3.02
C ARG A 237 7.26 -18.30 -2.75
N TRP A 238 6.75 -18.28 -1.51
CA TRP A 238 5.69 -17.36 -1.11
C TRP A 238 6.22 -15.93 -0.95
N LEU A 239 7.39 -15.77 -0.31
CA LEU A 239 8.02 -14.46 -0.17
C LEU A 239 8.31 -13.82 -1.53
N ASP A 240 8.88 -14.57 -2.47
CA ASP A 240 9.24 -14.07 -3.81
C ASP A 240 8.00 -13.70 -4.65
N ASP A 241 6.81 -14.22 -4.30
CA ASP A 241 5.55 -13.87 -4.96
C ASP A 241 4.93 -12.57 -4.42
N ILE A 242 5.26 -12.20 -3.17
CA ILE A 242 4.65 -11.05 -2.49
C ILE A 242 5.63 -9.91 -2.19
N THR A 243 6.93 -10.11 -2.38
CA THR A 243 7.99 -9.15 -2.06
C THR A 243 9.04 -9.06 -3.16
N LEU A 244 9.91 -8.06 -3.07
CA LEU A 244 11.09 -7.89 -3.94
C LEU A 244 12.36 -7.99 -3.10
N SER A 245 13.23 -8.95 -3.44
CA SER A 245 14.48 -9.24 -2.70
C SER A 245 15.64 -9.52 -3.63
N GLY A 246 16.81 -9.00 -3.34
CA GLY A 246 18.05 -9.31 -4.05
C GLY A 246 18.78 -8.07 -4.54
N THR A 247 19.66 -8.24 -5.51
CA THR A 247 20.43 -7.16 -6.13
C THR A 247 19.53 -6.11 -6.78
N ALA A 248 20.05 -4.92 -7.05
CA ALA A 248 19.33 -3.87 -7.75
C ALA A 248 18.76 -4.34 -9.10
N ALA A 249 19.49 -5.20 -9.83
CA ALA A 249 19.02 -5.78 -11.09
C ALA A 249 17.80 -6.69 -10.87
N GLN A 250 17.88 -7.61 -9.90
CA GLN A 250 16.78 -8.53 -9.58
C GLN A 250 15.52 -7.78 -9.10
N VAL A 251 15.69 -6.70 -8.34
CA VAL A 251 14.57 -5.87 -7.91
C VAL A 251 13.92 -5.17 -9.11
N ARG A 252 14.70 -4.63 -10.05
CA ARG A 252 14.14 -4.03 -11.29
C ARG A 252 13.36 -5.05 -12.13
N GLU A 253 13.95 -6.23 -12.37
CA GLU A 253 13.25 -7.34 -13.05
C GLU A 253 11.92 -7.70 -12.35
N GLY A 254 11.94 -7.74 -11.02
CA GLY A 254 10.74 -7.97 -10.22
C GLY A 254 9.70 -6.86 -10.37
N VAL A 255 10.11 -5.59 -10.46
CA VAL A 255 9.22 -4.46 -10.74
C VAL A 255 8.58 -4.59 -12.12
N GLU A 256 9.36 -4.92 -13.14
CA GLU A 256 8.86 -5.17 -14.50
C GLU A 256 7.83 -6.32 -14.52
N ALA A 257 8.14 -7.43 -13.85
CA ALA A 257 7.21 -8.55 -13.73
C ALA A 257 5.90 -8.22 -13.00
N TRP A 258 5.91 -7.26 -12.06
CA TRP A 258 4.70 -6.71 -11.47
C TRP A 258 3.91 -5.85 -12.47
N GLN A 259 4.58 -5.00 -13.22
CA GLN A 259 3.97 -4.13 -14.23
C GLN A 259 3.30 -4.94 -15.34
N GLU A 260 3.89 -6.06 -15.77
CA GLU A 260 3.32 -7.00 -16.74
C GLU A 260 1.95 -7.56 -16.29
N THR A 261 1.68 -7.62 -14.99
CA THR A 261 0.35 -8.02 -14.49
C THR A 261 -0.72 -6.93 -14.65
N GLY A 262 -0.35 -5.72 -15.05
CA GLY A 262 -1.22 -4.54 -15.10
C GLY A 262 -1.35 -3.82 -13.74
N VAL A 263 -0.54 -4.19 -12.75
CA VAL A 263 -0.54 -3.58 -11.41
C VAL A 263 0.75 -2.78 -11.20
N THR A 264 0.61 -1.53 -10.78
CA THR A 264 1.75 -0.65 -10.43
C THR A 264 2.34 -1.09 -9.09
N PRO A 265 3.59 -1.55 -9.03
CA PRO A 265 4.24 -1.85 -7.77
C PRO A 265 4.62 -0.54 -7.04
N ILE A 266 4.14 -0.40 -5.82
CA ILE A 266 4.50 0.67 -4.89
C ILE A 266 5.56 0.10 -3.95
N LEU A 267 6.81 0.47 -4.16
CA LEU A 267 7.91 -0.07 -3.38
C LEU A 267 7.82 0.40 -1.92
N VAL A 268 7.91 -0.53 -1.00
CA VAL A 268 7.97 -0.28 0.45
C VAL A 268 9.39 -0.63 0.94
N PRO A 269 10.34 0.32 0.86
CA PRO A 269 11.74 0.01 1.08
C PRO A 269 12.06 -0.33 2.54
N SER A 270 12.84 -1.40 2.72
CA SER A 270 13.51 -1.78 3.95
C SER A 270 14.95 -2.19 3.63
N ALA A 271 15.83 -2.21 4.61
CA ALA A 271 17.22 -2.60 4.42
C ALA A 271 17.64 -3.65 5.46
N VAL A 272 18.60 -4.49 5.09
CA VAL A 272 19.23 -5.45 6.02
C VAL A 272 19.94 -4.70 7.13
N THR A 273 20.65 -3.62 6.78
CA THR A 273 21.35 -2.71 7.71
C THR A 273 21.15 -1.25 7.30
N GLY A 274 21.47 -0.30 8.17
CA GLY A 274 21.45 1.14 7.85
C GLY A 274 20.07 1.81 7.94
N GLY A 275 19.01 1.03 8.11
CA GLY A 275 17.65 1.53 8.38
C GLY A 275 16.94 2.11 7.15
N GLN A 276 15.79 2.75 7.41
CA GLN A 276 14.86 3.13 6.35
C GLN A 276 15.41 4.19 5.37
N MET A 277 16.23 5.14 5.83
CA MET A 277 16.80 6.16 4.92
C MET A 277 17.71 5.52 3.87
N LYS A 278 18.59 4.61 4.32
CA LYS A 278 19.44 3.82 3.42
C LYS A 278 18.60 3.03 2.41
N ALA A 279 17.49 2.41 2.85
CA ALA A 279 16.62 1.66 1.95
C ALA A 279 16.05 2.53 0.80
N PHE A 280 15.68 3.78 1.07
CA PHE A 280 15.28 4.71 0.02
C PHE A 280 16.44 5.11 -0.90
N GLU A 281 17.62 5.32 -0.34
CA GLU A 281 18.84 5.63 -1.11
C GLU A 281 19.22 4.47 -2.03
N ASP A 282 19.10 3.22 -1.56
CA ASP A 282 19.33 2.02 -2.37
C ASP A 282 18.36 1.92 -3.55
N VAL A 283 17.06 2.20 -3.32
CA VAL A 283 16.07 2.25 -4.40
C VAL A 283 16.39 3.36 -5.38
N LEU A 284 16.71 4.58 -4.92
CA LEU A 284 17.10 5.68 -5.79
C LEU A 284 18.35 5.33 -6.62
N ALA A 285 19.34 4.71 -6.00
CA ALA A 285 20.57 4.28 -6.68
C ALA A 285 20.28 3.20 -7.75
N ALA A 286 19.34 2.29 -7.49
CA ALA A 286 18.96 1.24 -8.43
C ALA A 286 18.33 1.78 -9.73
N TYR A 287 17.77 3.01 -9.73
CA TYR A 287 17.15 3.66 -10.88
C TYR A 287 17.89 4.92 -11.36
N LYS A 288 19.06 5.20 -10.82
CA LYS A 288 19.95 6.21 -11.41
C LYS A 288 20.57 5.63 -12.69
N ASN A 289 20.33 6.28 -13.83
CA ASN A 289 21.02 6.04 -15.09
C ASN A 289 22.47 6.49 -15.00
#